data_d228e004f377b06d434174b854332953
#
_entry.id   d228e004f377b06d434174b854332953
#
_cell.length_a   1.000
_cell.length_b   1.000
_cell.length_c   1.000
_cell.angle_alpha   90.00
_cell.angle_beta   90.00
_cell.angle_gamma   90.00
#
_symmetry.space_group_name_H-M   'P 1'
#
loop_
_entity.id
_entity.type
_entity.pdbx_description
1 polymer ?
#
loop_
_entity_poly.entity_id
_entity_poly.type
_entity_poly.pdbx_seq_one_letter_code
_entity_poly.pdbx_strand_id
1 'polypeptide(L)' 'MTEDSILIRAERLIKGDIVVWANASWRIGLIEPVSLTEFEIVLEYVHGRCDDHSDPRTTVSRDRKFRALRLV' A
#
# COMPACT_ATOMS: atom_id res chain seq x y z
N MET A 1 3.06 23.37 2.17
CA MET A 1 2.38 22.21 1.59
C MET A 1 2.65 20.98 2.42
N THR A 2 1.63 20.27 2.77
CA THR A 2 1.78 19.11 3.63
C THR A 2 1.30 17.86 2.92
N GLU A 3 1.85 16.73 3.32
CA GLU A 3 1.31 15.46 2.92
C GLU A 3 0.05 15.19 3.70
N ASP A 4 -0.99 14.81 3.02
CA ASP A 4 -2.20 14.37 3.69
C ASP A 4 -2.22 12.86 3.76
N SER A 5 -2.55 12.37 4.95
CA SER A 5 -2.75 10.95 5.18
C SER A 5 -4.24 10.67 5.01
N ILE A 6 -4.59 9.87 4.02
CA ILE A 6 -5.98 9.52 3.74
C ILE A 6 -6.13 8.01 3.74
N LEU A 7 -7.36 7.56 4.04
CA LEU A 7 -7.68 6.15 3.99
C LEU A 7 -8.23 5.82 2.60
N ILE A 8 -7.59 4.87 1.94
CA ILE A 8 -7.98 4.47 0.59
C ILE A 8 -8.22 2.97 0.58
N ARG A 9 -9.34 2.56 -0.02
CA ARG A 9 -9.62 1.13 -0.19
C ARG A 9 -8.63 0.52 -1.17
N ALA A 10 -8.31 -0.76 -0.96
CA ALA A 10 -7.40 -1.48 -1.84
C ALA A 10 -7.81 -1.36 -3.31
N GLU A 11 -9.11 -1.40 -3.58
CA GLU A 11 -9.62 -1.32 -4.95
C GLU A 11 -9.34 0.02 -5.62
N ARG A 12 -8.97 1.03 -4.85
CA ARG A 12 -8.65 2.36 -5.37
C ARG A 12 -7.17 2.69 -5.35
N LEU A 13 -6.35 1.79 -4.83
CA LEU A 13 -4.91 1.99 -4.86
C LEU A 13 -4.39 1.80 -6.27
N ILE A 14 -3.35 2.56 -6.60
CA ILE A 14 -2.70 2.44 -7.89
C ILE A 14 -1.19 2.27 -7.68
N LYS A 15 -0.53 1.74 -8.69
CA LYS A 15 0.92 1.60 -8.67
C LYS A 15 1.56 2.95 -8.43
N GLY A 16 2.51 3.00 -7.52
CA GLY A 16 3.20 4.23 -7.17
C GLY A 16 2.66 4.92 -5.93
N ASP A 17 1.46 4.55 -5.45
CA ASP A 17 0.96 5.08 -4.19
C ASP A 17 1.88 4.70 -3.05
N ILE A 18 2.01 5.59 -2.06
CA ILE A 18 2.76 5.33 -0.84
C ILE A 18 1.76 5.02 0.26
N VAL A 19 1.91 3.88 0.90
CA VAL A 19 1.04 3.47 2.00
C VAL A 19 1.86 3.24 3.25
N VAL A 20 1.23 3.40 4.42
CA VAL A 20 1.85 3.12 5.70
C VAL A 20 1.38 1.76 6.17
N TRP A 21 2.32 0.88 6.42
CA TRP A 21 2.03 -0.46 6.92
C TRP A 21 3.22 -0.97 7.72
N ALA A 22 2.93 -1.64 8.82
CA ALA A 22 3.96 -2.25 9.66
C ALA A 22 5.05 -1.25 10.07
N ASN A 23 4.63 -0.05 10.46
CA ASN A 23 5.50 1.03 10.92
C ASN A 23 6.50 1.52 9.87
N ALA A 24 6.18 1.32 8.62
CA ALA A 24 7.03 1.76 7.51
C ALA A 24 6.18 2.33 6.40
N SER A 25 6.83 3.04 5.50
CA SER A 25 6.20 3.54 4.28
C SER A 25 6.62 2.63 3.13
N TRP A 26 5.64 2.28 2.31
CA TRP A 26 5.84 1.35 1.21
C TRP A 26 5.22 1.93 -0.05
N ARG A 27 5.88 1.71 -1.17
CA ARG A 27 5.33 2.06 -2.47
C ARG A 27 4.64 0.84 -3.05
N ILE A 28 3.48 1.07 -3.67
CA ILE A 28 2.78 0.01 -4.37
C ILE A 28 3.53 -0.27 -5.67
N GLY A 29 4.20 -1.41 -5.74
CA GLY A 29 4.93 -1.82 -6.93
C GLY A 29 4.07 -2.59 -7.91
N LEU A 30 3.07 -3.29 -7.40
CA LEU A 30 2.14 -4.04 -8.22
C LEU A 30 0.82 -4.16 -7.46
N ILE A 31 -0.29 -4.05 -8.17
CA ILE A 31 -1.60 -4.34 -7.61
C ILE A 31 -2.44 -5.00 -8.68
N GLU A 32 -2.94 -6.19 -8.40
CA GLU A 32 -3.70 -7.00 -9.35
C GLU A 32 -4.89 -7.67 -8.66
N PRO A 33 -6.04 -7.73 -9.31
CA PRO A 33 -7.14 -8.52 -8.79
C PRO A 33 -6.82 -10.01 -8.92
N VAL A 34 -7.02 -10.76 -7.84
CA VAL A 34 -6.85 -12.22 -7.86
C VAL A 34 -8.19 -12.93 -7.74
N SER A 35 -9.22 -12.19 -7.33
CA SER A 35 -10.59 -12.70 -7.28
C SER A 35 -11.53 -11.51 -7.33
N LEU A 36 -12.84 -11.77 -7.25
CA LEU A 36 -13.83 -10.70 -7.24
C LEU A 36 -13.76 -9.84 -5.99
N THR A 37 -13.12 -10.35 -4.92
CA THR A 37 -13.11 -9.68 -3.63
C THR A 37 -11.72 -9.39 -3.10
N GLU A 38 -10.68 -9.80 -3.81
CA GLU A 38 -9.32 -9.67 -3.29
C GLU A 38 -8.34 -9.18 -4.34
N PHE A 39 -7.32 -8.47 -3.86
CA PHE A 39 -6.20 -8.01 -4.68
C PHE A 39 -4.89 -8.54 -4.12
N GLU A 40 -3.97 -8.84 -5.00
CA GLU A 40 -2.59 -9.10 -4.63
C GLU A 40 -1.82 -7.79 -4.76
N ILE A 41 -1.06 -7.45 -3.71
CA ILE A 41 -0.26 -6.23 -3.68
C ILE A 41 1.18 -6.62 -3.41
N VAL A 42 2.09 -6.05 -4.18
CA VAL A 42 3.53 -6.14 -3.92
C VAL A 42 3.98 -4.78 -3.43
N LEU A 43 4.54 -4.74 -2.23
CA LEU A 43 4.98 -3.51 -1.60
C LEU A 43 6.49 -3.39 -1.68
N GLU A 44 6.97 -2.20 -2.01
CA GLU A 44 8.39 -1.89 -2.06
C GLU A 44 8.71 -0.97 -0.88
N TYR A 45 9.68 -1.36 -0.08
CA TYR A 45 10.09 -0.58 1.07
C TYR A 45 10.61 0.78 0.64
N VAL A 46 10.17 1.83 1.33
CA VAL A 46 10.62 3.19 1.07
C VAL A 46 11.33 3.75 2.29
N HIS A 47 10.68 3.71 3.46
CA HIS A 47 11.18 4.41 4.63
C HIS A 47 10.50 3.88 5.88
N GLY A 48 11.22 3.90 7.00
CA GLY A 48 10.66 3.56 8.29
C GLY A 48 11.44 2.44 8.97
N ARG A 49 10.88 1.94 10.06
CA ARG A 49 11.50 0.87 10.82
C ARG A 49 10.98 -0.47 10.35
N CYS A 50 11.72 -1.12 9.51
CA CYS A 50 11.40 -2.46 9.07
C CYS A 50 12.68 -3.26 9.02
N ASP A 51 12.76 -4.32 9.81
CA ASP A 51 13.96 -5.15 9.87
C ASP A 51 14.06 -6.09 8.67
N ASP A 52 12.93 -6.36 8.04
CA ASP A 52 12.89 -7.24 6.88
C ASP A 52 12.67 -6.37 5.65
N HIS A 53 13.69 -6.28 4.81
CA HIS A 53 13.67 -5.46 3.60
C HIS A 53 13.24 -6.23 2.36
N SER A 54 12.80 -7.47 2.52
CA SER A 54 12.26 -8.19 1.38
C SER A 54 10.94 -7.55 0.95
N ASP A 55 10.65 -7.61 -0.34
CA ASP A 55 9.41 -7.04 -0.87
C ASP A 55 8.23 -7.88 -0.42
N PRO A 56 7.37 -7.36 0.46
CA PRO A 56 6.24 -8.14 0.92
C PRO A 56 5.19 -8.24 -0.19
N ARG A 57 4.75 -9.46 -0.39
CA ARG A 57 3.63 -9.74 -1.29
C ARG A 57 2.47 -10.21 -0.41
N THR A 58 1.34 -9.57 -0.55
CA THR A 58 0.21 -9.89 0.30
C THR A 58 -1.09 -9.85 -0.50
N THR A 59 -2.06 -10.61 -0.04
CA THR A 59 -3.41 -10.59 -0.60
C THR A 59 -4.31 -9.90 0.39
N VAL A 60 -5.07 -8.93 -0.08
CA VAL A 60 -5.96 -8.13 0.77
C VAL A 60 -7.35 -8.07 0.19
N SER A 61 -8.33 -7.88 1.06
CA SER A 61 -9.70 -7.67 0.63
C SER A 61 -9.79 -6.35 -0.13
N ARG A 62 -10.62 -6.30 -1.16
CA ARG A 62 -10.83 -5.08 -1.95
C ARG A 62 -11.31 -3.91 -1.09
N ASP A 63 -11.99 -4.20 0.02
CA ASP A 63 -12.53 -3.18 0.91
C ASP A 63 -11.54 -2.76 1.99
N ARG A 64 -10.40 -3.41 2.08
CA ARG A 64 -9.41 -3.06 3.09
C ARG A 64 -8.90 -1.66 2.84
N LYS A 65 -8.88 -0.85 3.89
CA LYS A 65 -8.41 0.53 3.81
C LYS A 65 -6.96 0.61 4.24
N PHE A 66 -6.21 1.38 3.48
CA PHE A 66 -4.82 1.68 3.78
C PHE A 66 -4.66 3.16 4.01
N ARG A 67 -3.78 3.50 4.94
CA ARG A 67 -3.39 4.90 5.11
C ARG A 67 -2.38 5.21 4.01
N ALA A 68 -2.76 6.07 3.11
CA ALA A 68 -1.91 6.47 2.00
C ALA A 68 -1.43 7.90 2.20
N LEU A 69 -0.21 8.17 1.78
CA LEU A 69 0.39 9.49 1.84
C LEU A 69 0.38 10.06 0.43
N ARG A 70 -0.38 11.11 0.23
CA ARG A 70 -0.46 11.79 -1.07
C ARG A 70 -0.20 13.27 -0.87
N LEU A 71 0.54 13.85 -1.80
CA LEU A 71 0.73 15.29 -1.84
C LEU A 71 -0.53 15.93 -2.41
N VAL A 72 -0.93 17.01 -1.79
CA VAL A 72 -2.14 17.75 -2.18
C VAL A 72 -1.76 19.12 -2.70
#